data_98de627eb72eed279ef9ee0d1a0cfd13
#
_entry.id   98de627eb72eed279ef9ee0d1a0cfd13
#
_cell.length_a   1.000
_cell.length_b   1.000
_cell.length_c   1.000
_cell.angle_alpha   90.00
_cell.angle_beta   90.00
_cell.angle_gamma   90.00
#
_symmetry.space_group_name_H-M   'P 1'
#
loop_
_entity.id
_entity.type
_entity.pdbx_description
1 polymer ?
#
loop_
_entity_poly.entity_id
_entity_poly.type
_entity_poly.pdbx_seq_one_letter_code
_entity_poly.pdbx_strand_id
1 'polypeptide(L)'
;MDITLSLLSILVLSPLFLIISVIVRIQMGSPILFKQERIGKDEKLFNLYKYRSMTNNKDENGNLLSEKDRITRFGALLRSSSLDELPELFCILKGDMSFVGPRPMPTYYGPYFFPEERKRHSVRGGLIPPDSLSGKTYTTFEEQFKYEVYYAEHVSFWLDVKVIFTTFKVLFNRVKTGYGSEMDRPHLNVYRNDNNTVDKGV
;
A
#
# COMPACT_ATOMS: atom_id res chain seq x y z
N MET A 1 10.52 13.36 13.40
CA MET A 1 11.09 13.33 12.03
C MET A 1 10.00 13.20 10.97
N ASP A 2 9.09 12.24 11.06
CA ASP A 2 8.00 12.02 10.09
C ASP A 2 7.16 13.27 9.81
N ILE A 3 6.67 13.95 10.85
CA ILE A 3 5.80 15.14 10.71
C ILE A 3 6.52 16.26 9.95
N THR A 4 7.77 16.58 10.31
CA THR A 4 8.52 17.63 9.65
C THR A 4 8.81 17.30 8.19
N LEU A 5 9.24 16.05 7.94
CA LEU A 5 9.57 15.60 6.59
C LEU A 5 8.32 15.50 5.70
N SER A 6 7.18 15.02 6.24
CA SER A 6 5.94 14.97 5.48
C SER A 6 5.38 16.36 5.15
N LEU A 7 5.48 17.31 6.09
CA LEU A 7 5.10 18.70 5.83
C LEU A 7 5.93 19.32 4.70
N LEU A 8 7.26 19.18 4.77
CA LEU A 8 8.14 19.66 3.71
C LEU A 8 7.86 18.99 2.37
N SER A 9 7.64 17.66 2.37
CA SER A 9 7.28 16.93 1.15
C SER A 9 5.96 17.42 0.56
N ILE A 10 4.93 17.64 1.37
CA ILE A 10 3.64 18.17 0.91
C ILE A 10 3.82 19.57 0.30
N LEU A 11 4.59 20.45 0.94
CA LEU A 11 4.84 21.81 0.42
C LEU A 11 5.58 21.76 -0.93
N VAL A 12 6.65 20.99 -1.03
CA VAL A 12 7.44 20.86 -2.28
C VAL A 12 6.63 20.21 -3.39
N LEU A 13 5.85 19.17 -3.08
CA LEU A 13 5.06 18.43 -4.04
C LEU A 13 3.67 19.04 -4.30
N SER A 14 3.33 20.19 -3.66
CA SER A 14 2.00 20.83 -3.80
C SER A 14 1.60 21.11 -5.25
N PRO A 15 2.47 21.56 -6.19
CA PRO A 15 2.09 21.70 -7.60
C PRO A 15 1.73 20.36 -8.24
N LEU A 16 2.45 19.29 -7.91
CA LEU A 16 2.18 17.95 -8.41
C LEU A 16 0.84 17.42 -7.87
N PHE A 17 0.54 17.63 -6.58
CA PHE A 17 -0.77 17.32 -6.00
C PHE A 17 -1.90 17.99 -6.77
N LEU A 18 -1.75 19.28 -7.10
CA LEU A 18 -2.76 20.02 -7.85
C LEU A 18 -2.96 19.42 -9.25
N ILE A 19 -1.87 19.20 -10.00
CA ILE A 19 -1.92 18.65 -11.36
C ILE A 19 -2.61 17.29 -11.37
N ILE A 20 -2.20 16.37 -10.49
CA ILE A 20 -2.81 15.03 -10.39
C ILE A 20 -4.28 15.15 -10.02
N SER A 21 -4.65 16.01 -9.06
CA SER A 21 -6.04 16.22 -8.64
C SER A 21 -6.91 16.68 -9.80
N VAL A 22 -6.44 17.61 -10.62
CA VAL A 22 -7.18 18.11 -11.79
C VAL A 22 -7.36 16.98 -12.82
N ILE A 23 -6.32 16.23 -13.14
CA ILE A 23 -6.40 15.14 -14.11
C ILE A 23 -7.35 14.04 -13.61
N VAL A 24 -7.24 13.62 -12.35
CA VAL A 24 -8.15 12.64 -11.75
C VAL A 24 -9.60 13.15 -11.79
N ARG A 25 -9.82 14.43 -11.47
CA ARG A 25 -11.16 15.04 -11.52
C ARG A 25 -11.77 14.99 -12.91
N ILE A 26 -10.99 15.26 -13.94
CA ILE A 26 -11.44 15.26 -15.35
C ILE A 26 -11.71 13.81 -15.82
N GLN A 27 -10.81 12.87 -15.53
CA GLN A 27 -10.92 11.51 -16.10
C GLN A 27 -11.83 10.56 -15.31
N MET A 28 -11.91 10.75 -13.99
CA MET A 28 -12.61 9.80 -13.10
C MET A 28 -13.75 10.44 -12.30
N GLY A 29 -13.93 11.77 -12.42
CA GLY A 29 -14.98 12.49 -11.72
C GLY A 29 -14.72 12.67 -10.22
N SER A 30 -15.80 12.86 -9.45
CA SER A 30 -15.75 13.00 -7.98
C SER A 30 -16.08 11.67 -7.30
N PRO A 31 -15.51 11.40 -6.09
CA PRO A 31 -14.45 12.13 -5.41
C PRO A 31 -13.08 11.90 -6.06
N ILE A 32 -12.10 12.80 -5.83
CA ILE A 32 -10.73 12.70 -6.35
C ILE A 32 -9.94 11.63 -5.58
N LEU A 33 -10.18 11.55 -4.27
CA LEU A 33 -9.49 10.61 -3.39
C LEU A 33 -10.36 9.36 -3.15
N PHE A 34 -9.71 8.23 -3.18
CA PHE A 34 -10.18 6.97 -2.62
C PHE A 34 -9.83 6.94 -1.13
N LYS A 35 -10.77 6.52 -0.31
CA LYS A 35 -10.62 6.39 1.14
C LYS A 35 -10.89 4.95 1.53
N GLN A 36 -9.99 4.35 2.32
CA GLN A 36 -10.17 3.00 2.84
C GLN A 36 -9.67 2.91 4.28
N GLU A 37 -10.46 2.25 5.11
CA GLU A 37 -10.06 1.95 6.49
C GLU A 37 -8.99 0.87 6.52
N ARG A 38 -7.95 1.10 7.33
CA ARG A 38 -6.77 0.26 7.45
C ARG A 38 -6.43 0.00 8.91
N ILE A 39 -5.75 -1.11 9.16
CA ILE A 39 -5.22 -1.47 10.47
C ILE A 39 -3.88 -0.75 10.65
N GLY A 40 -3.80 0.09 11.68
CA GLY A 40 -2.61 0.86 12.06
C GLY A 40 -1.93 0.34 13.31
N LYS A 41 -1.18 1.22 13.97
CA LYS A 41 -0.47 0.91 15.21
C LYS A 41 -1.45 0.49 16.31
N ASP A 42 -1.04 -0.53 17.10
CA ASP A 42 -1.83 -1.12 18.18
C ASP A 42 -3.24 -1.57 17.70
N GLU A 43 -3.32 -1.98 16.43
CA GLU A 43 -4.54 -2.39 15.72
C GLU A 43 -5.62 -1.30 15.66
N LYS A 44 -5.29 -0.04 15.95
CA LYS A 44 -6.20 1.08 15.80
C LYS A 44 -6.49 1.34 14.34
N LEU A 45 -7.76 1.52 14.01
CA LEU A 45 -8.18 1.76 12.65
C LEU A 45 -7.97 3.23 12.28
N PHE A 46 -7.51 3.47 11.05
CA PHE A 46 -7.38 4.81 10.47
C PHE A 46 -7.80 4.82 9.01
N ASN A 47 -8.09 5.99 8.47
CA ASN A 47 -8.45 6.14 7.07
C ASN A 47 -7.22 6.47 6.23
N LEU A 48 -6.90 5.58 5.32
CA LEU A 48 -5.86 5.76 4.31
C LEU A 48 -6.45 6.45 3.08
N TYR A 49 -5.73 7.40 2.51
CA TYR A 49 -6.15 8.16 1.34
C TYR A 49 -5.20 7.93 0.17
N LYS A 50 -5.76 7.62 -1.00
CA LYS A 50 -5.04 7.52 -2.27
C LYS A 50 -5.75 8.30 -3.35
N TYR A 51 -5.06 8.66 -4.43
CA TYR A 51 -5.76 9.12 -5.62
C TYR A 51 -6.56 7.98 -6.24
N ARG A 52 -7.74 8.32 -6.77
CA ARG A 52 -8.50 7.35 -7.58
C ARG A 52 -7.73 7.05 -8.85
N SER A 53 -7.65 5.77 -9.17
CA SER A 53 -7.01 5.23 -10.38
C SER A 53 -8.01 4.49 -11.27
N MET A 54 -9.26 4.34 -10.82
CA MET A 54 -10.32 3.60 -11.48
C MET A 54 -11.61 4.41 -11.57
N THR A 55 -12.38 4.18 -12.60
CA THR A 55 -13.75 4.70 -12.74
C THR A 55 -14.74 3.92 -11.88
N ASN A 56 -15.97 4.43 -11.77
CA ASN A 56 -17.09 3.72 -11.12
C ASN A 56 -18.03 3.07 -12.15
N ASN A 57 -17.52 2.67 -13.31
CA ASN A 57 -18.31 2.04 -14.36
C ASN A 57 -18.93 0.74 -13.85
N LYS A 58 -20.20 0.56 -14.21
CA LYS A 58 -21.04 -0.56 -13.79
C LYS A 58 -21.53 -1.34 -15.00
N ASP A 59 -21.86 -2.61 -14.76
CA ASP A 59 -22.57 -3.46 -15.72
C ASP A 59 -24.06 -3.11 -15.80
N GLU A 60 -24.80 -3.81 -16.66
CA GLU A 60 -26.26 -3.65 -16.83
C GLU A 60 -27.07 -3.98 -15.56
N ASN A 61 -26.49 -4.77 -14.64
CA ASN A 61 -27.10 -5.14 -13.36
C ASN A 61 -26.76 -4.17 -12.22
N GLY A 62 -25.98 -3.10 -12.50
CA GLY A 62 -25.57 -2.10 -11.52
C GLY A 62 -24.36 -2.50 -10.66
N ASN A 63 -23.71 -3.63 -10.92
CA ASN A 63 -22.47 -4.05 -10.25
C ASN A 63 -21.27 -3.35 -10.87
N LEU A 64 -20.23 -3.11 -10.07
CA LEU A 64 -18.98 -2.54 -10.59
C LEU A 64 -18.35 -3.53 -11.59
N LEU A 65 -17.88 -2.99 -12.72
CA LEU A 65 -17.07 -3.77 -13.66
C LEU A 65 -15.79 -4.28 -13.01
N SER A 66 -15.12 -5.23 -13.67
CA SER A 66 -13.83 -5.75 -13.20
C SER A 66 -12.79 -4.63 -13.03
N GLU A 67 -11.78 -4.83 -12.20
CA GLU A 67 -10.72 -3.82 -12.02
C GLU A 67 -10.03 -3.49 -13.34
N LYS A 68 -9.82 -4.46 -14.22
CA LYS A 68 -9.20 -4.29 -15.53
C LYS A 68 -10.01 -3.36 -16.44
N ASP A 69 -11.34 -3.42 -16.35
CA ASP A 69 -12.25 -2.60 -17.17
C ASP A 69 -12.46 -1.18 -16.60
N ARG A 70 -12.16 -0.98 -15.32
CA ARG A 70 -12.31 0.31 -14.64
C ARG A 70 -11.04 1.14 -14.60
N ILE A 71 -9.86 0.50 -14.73
CA ILE A 71 -8.60 1.21 -14.67
C ILE A 71 -8.40 2.06 -15.94
N THR A 72 -8.14 3.35 -15.76
CA THR A 72 -7.82 4.24 -16.89
C THR A 72 -6.32 4.16 -17.23
N ARG A 73 -5.93 4.61 -18.43
CA ARG A 73 -4.50 4.70 -18.80
C ARG A 73 -3.71 5.57 -17.81
N PHE A 74 -4.29 6.68 -17.40
CA PHE A 74 -3.69 7.54 -16.38
C PHE A 74 -3.67 6.87 -15.00
N GLY A 75 -4.74 6.16 -14.64
CA GLY A 75 -4.80 5.37 -13.41
C GLY A 75 -3.73 4.28 -13.34
N ALA A 76 -3.48 3.60 -14.47
CA ALA A 76 -2.40 2.62 -14.58
C ALA A 76 -1.01 3.30 -14.41
N LEU A 77 -0.81 4.49 -15.01
CA LEU A 77 0.41 5.28 -14.80
C LEU A 77 0.58 5.70 -13.35
N LEU A 78 -0.48 6.19 -12.69
CA LEU A 78 -0.42 6.55 -11.27
C LEU A 78 0.01 5.36 -10.40
N ARG A 79 -0.59 4.17 -10.62
CA ARG A 79 -0.24 2.95 -9.86
C ARG A 79 1.18 2.48 -10.14
N SER A 80 1.61 2.47 -11.41
CA SER A 80 2.97 2.02 -11.77
C SER A 80 4.06 2.92 -11.23
N SER A 81 3.77 4.23 -11.08
CA SER A 81 4.68 5.21 -10.49
C SER A 81 4.50 5.40 -8.98
N SER A 82 3.52 4.71 -8.35
CA SER A 82 3.12 4.91 -6.94
C SER A 82 2.70 6.36 -6.62
N LEU A 83 2.40 7.18 -7.63
CA LEU A 83 1.93 8.55 -7.42
C LEU A 83 0.50 8.60 -6.85
N ASP A 84 -0.27 7.53 -6.98
CA ASP A 84 -1.57 7.39 -6.34
C ASP A 84 -1.46 7.36 -4.81
N GLU A 85 -0.31 7.00 -4.25
CA GLU A 85 -0.05 6.92 -2.80
C GLU A 85 0.39 8.28 -2.19
N LEU A 86 0.66 9.32 -3.00
CA LEU A 86 1.07 10.64 -2.48
C LEU A 86 0.15 11.20 -1.38
N PRO A 87 -1.19 11.05 -1.41
CA PRO A 87 -2.06 11.52 -0.32
C PRO A 87 -1.79 10.85 1.02
N GLU A 88 -1.08 9.71 1.08
CA GLU A 88 -0.68 9.08 2.34
C GLU A 88 0.27 9.96 3.17
N LEU A 89 0.96 10.93 2.54
CA LEU A 89 1.72 11.95 3.25
C LEU A 89 0.88 12.72 4.28
N PHE A 90 -0.42 12.91 4.04
CA PHE A 90 -1.32 13.50 5.02
C PHE A 90 -1.60 12.56 6.20
N CYS A 91 -1.58 11.23 5.98
CA CYS A 91 -1.68 10.26 7.08
C CYS A 91 -0.40 10.27 7.93
N ILE A 92 0.77 10.46 7.31
CA ILE A 92 2.04 10.62 8.02
C ILE A 92 2.04 11.92 8.82
N LEU A 93 1.58 13.02 8.23
CA LEU A 93 1.49 14.33 8.90
C LEU A 93 0.58 14.29 10.13
N LYS A 94 -0.52 13.52 10.06
CA LYS A 94 -1.43 13.30 11.20
C LYS A 94 -0.85 12.39 12.28
N GLY A 95 0.20 11.62 11.97
CA GLY A 95 0.78 10.65 12.87
C GLY A 95 0.13 9.26 12.83
N ASP A 96 -0.78 9.00 11.87
CA ASP A 96 -1.40 7.69 11.65
C ASP A 96 -0.41 6.72 11.00
N MET A 97 0.52 7.24 10.17
CA MET A 97 1.54 6.50 9.45
C MET A 97 2.95 7.05 9.70
N SER A 98 3.95 6.32 9.20
CA SER A 98 5.35 6.70 9.10
C SER A 98 5.82 6.62 7.64
N PHE A 99 7.00 7.18 7.31
CA PHE A 99 7.60 6.95 6.00
C PHE A 99 7.99 5.48 5.82
N VAL A 100 8.61 4.88 6.82
CA VAL A 100 9.01 3.47 6.79
C VAL A 100 8.20 2.70 7.83
N GLY A 101 7.72 1.52 7.47
CA GLY A 101 6.95 0.66 8.38
C GLY A 101 6.15 -0.39 7.64
N PRO A 102 5.54 -1.32 8.39
CA PRO A 102 4.66 -2.35 7.84
C PRO A 102 3.55 -1.76 6.96
N ARG A 103 3.28 -2.38 5.81
CA ARG A 103 2.20 -1.90 4.92
C ARG A 103 0.85 -1.96 5.61
N PRO A 104 0.08 -0.85 5.74
CA PRO A 104 -1.23 -0.89 6.38
C PRO A 104 -2.20 -1.76 5.59
N MET A 105 -2.69 -2.85 6.20
CA MET A 105 -3.58 -3.79 5.53
C MET A 105 -5.05 -3.44 5.74
N PRO A 106 -5.96 -3.82 4.80
CA PRO A 106 -7.39 -3.65 4.96
C PRO A 106 -7.92 -4.33 6.21
N THR A 107 -8.97 -3.77 6.82
CA THR A 107 -9.57 -4.29 8.05
C THR A 107 -10.07 -5.73 7.94
N TYR A 108 -10.55 -6.13 6.75
CA TYR A 108 -11.02 -7.49 6.51
C TYR A 108 -9.91 -8.54 6.48
N TYR A 109 -8.62 -8.14 6.54
CA TYR A 109 -7.50 -9.07 6.74
C TYR A 109 -7.25 -9.39 8.22
N GLY A 110 -7.79 -8.58 9.14
CA GLY A 110 -7.59 -8.73 10.59
C GLY A 110 -7.78 -10.15 11.14
N PRO A 111 -8.87 -10.87 10.78
CA PRO A 111 -9.10 -12.24 11.23
C PRO A 111 -8.09 -13.27 10.70
N TYR A 112 -7.36 -12.94 9.66
CA TYR A 112 -6.46 -13.86 8.95
C TYR A 112 -4.98 -13.71 9.35
N PHE A 113 -4.64 -12.78 10.25
CA PHE A 113 -3.29 -12.69 10.80
C PHE A 113 -3.07 -13.74 11.88
N PHE A 114 -1.94 -14.45 11.79
CA PHE A 114 -1.47 -15.28 12.88
C PHE A 114 -0.99 -14.42 14.06
N PRO A 115 -0.99 -14.96 15.31
CA PRO A 115 -0.58 -14.19 16.49
C PRO A 115 0.80 -13.54 16.35
N GLU A 116 1.76 -14.25 15.77
CA GLU A 116 3.13 -13.73 15.55
C GLU A 116 3.17 -12.58 14.56
N GLU A 117 2.33 -12.61 13.53
CA GLU A 117 2.26 -11.58 12.51
C GLU A 117 1.64 -10.28 13.02
N ARG A 118 0.79 -10.36 14.06
CA ARG A 118 0.20 -9.17 14.70
C ARG A 118 1.22 -8.27 15.37
N LYS A 119 2.44 -8.78 15.67
CA LYS A 119 3.57 -7.97 16.15
C LYS A 119 3.93 -6.83 15.22
N ARG A 120 3.65 -6.97 13.91
CA ARG A 120 3.81 -5.90 12.92
C ARG A 120 3.04 -4.61 13.26
N HIS A 121 1.96 -4.72 14.03
CA HIS A 121 1.14 -3.60 14.44
C HIS A 121 1.66 -2.87 15.70
N SER A 122 2.78 -3.30 16.31
CA SER A 122 3.40 -2.57 17.43
C SER A 122 3.99 -1.21 17.03
N VAL A 123 4.18 -1.00 15.73
CA VAL A 123 4.67 0.25 15.13
C VAL A 123 3.64 0.84 14.16
N ARG A 124 3.85 2.11 13.74
CA ARG A 124 3.02 2.72 12.70
C ARG A 124 3.23 2.02 11.36
N GLY A 125 2.15 1.90 10.60
CA GLY A 125 2.26 1.50 9.21
C GLY A 125 3.07 2.50 8.40
N GLY A 126 3.76 2.03 7.35
CA GLY A 126 4.63 2.85 6.52
C GLY A 126 4.15 3.00 5.07
N LEU A 127 4.56 4.11 4.46
CA LEU A 127 4.45 4.34 3.02
C LEU A 127 5.45 3.42 2.27
N ILE A 128 6.62 3.21 2.84
CA ILE A 128 7.70 2.38 2.30
C ILE A 128 7.79 1.11 3.17
N PRO A 129 7.31 -0.05 2.66
CA PRO A 129 7.29 -1.27 3.46
C PRO A 129 8.65 -1.98 3.48
N PRO A 130 8.99 -2.64 4.61
CA PRO A 130 10.29 -3.28 4.82
C PRO A 130 10.50 -4.60 4.07
N ASP A 131 9.50 -5.15 3.39
CA ASP A 131 9.64 -6.33 2.54
C ASP A 131 10.59 -6.10 1.34
N SER A 132 10.85 -4.83 1.00
CA SER A 132 11.91 -4.44 0.06
C SER A 132 13.30 -4.97 0.46
N LEU A 133 13.52 -5.25 1.76
CA LEU A 133 14.76 -5.88 2.27
C LEU A 133 15.03 -7.27 1.66
N SER A 134 14.00 -7.93 1.14
CA SER A 134 14.14 -9.19 0.39
C SER A 134 14.95 -9.01 -0.90
N GLY A 135 15.02 -7.78 -1.44
CA GLY A 135 15.56 -7.48 -2.76
C GLY A 135 14.70 -7.98 -3.93
N LYS A 136 13.55 -8.60 -3.65
CA LYS A 136 12.62 -9.12 -4.64
C LYS A 136 11.63 -8.04 -5.08
N THR A 137 11.19 -8.10 -6.31
CA THR A 137 10.11 -7.25 -6.83
C THR A 137 8.73 -7.70 -6.36
N TYR A 138 8.64 -8.95 -5.90
CA TYR A 138 7.44 -9.58 -5.38
C TYR A 138 7.80 -10.48 -4.19
N THR A 139 6.98 -10.43 -3.13
CA THR A 139 7.09 -11.28 -1.93
C THR A 139 5.78 -12.00 -1.68
N THR A 140 5.83 -13.20 -1.08
CA THR A 140 4.63 -13.87 -0.54
C THR A 140 4.12 -13.13 0.69
N PHE A 141 2.92 -13.46 1.20
CA PHE A 141 2.43 -12.87 2.45
C PHE A 141 3.31 -13.23 3.63
N GLU A 142 3.79 -14.46 3.69
CA GLU A 142 4.68 -14.96 4.75
C GLU A 142 6.01 -14.21 4.74
N GLU A 143 6.62 -14.05 3.56
CA GLU A 143 7.86 -13.27 3.42
C GLU A 143 7.64 -11.81 3.83
N GLN A 144 6.58 -11.18 3.33
CA GLN A 144 6.23 -9.80 3.66
C GLN A 144 6.08 -9.63 5.17
N PHE A 145 5.24 -10.45 5.81
CA PHE A 145 4.98 -10.33 7.24
C PHE A 145 6.21 -10.64 8.09
N LYS A 146 7.07 -11.57 7.65
CA LYS A 146 8.35 -11.84 8.29
C LYS A 146 9.25 -10.60 8.34
N TYR A 147 9.40 -9.88 7.21
CA TYR A 147 10.19 -8.64 7.18
C TYR A 147 9.52 -7.51 7.96
N GLU A 148 8.21 -7.43 7.96
CA GLU A 148 7.46 -6.42 8.69
C GLU A 148 7.53 -6.63 10.21
N VAL A 149 7.45 -7.88 10.69
CA VAL A 149 7.67 -8.23 12.11
C VAL A 149 9.11 -7.95 12.51
N TYR A 150 10.08 -8.40 11.69
CA TYR A 150 11.49 -8.10 11.94
C TYR A 150 11.73 -6.59 12.08
N TYR A 151 11.16 -5.79 11.19
CA TYR A 151 11.25 -4.34 11.27
C TYR A 151 10.64 -3.80 12.57
N ALA A 152 9.45 -4.26 12.93
CA ALA A 152 8.76 -3.80 14.13
C ALA A 152 9.55 -4.10 15.43
N GLU A 153 10.31 -5.18 15.46
CA GLU A 153 11.16 -5.57 16.59
C GLU A 153 12.52 -4.86 16.61
N HIS A 154 12.98 -4.30 15.46
CA HIS A 154 14.34 -3.73 15.31
C HIS A 154 14.35 -2.30 14.77
N VAL A 155 13.29 -1.51 15.01
CA VAL A 155 13.18 -0.14 14.51
C VAL A 155 14.43 0.67 14.84
N SER A 156 15.07 1.23 13.83
CA SER A 156 16.21 2.12 14.00
C SER A 156 16.37 3.01 12.76
N PHE A 157 17.01 4.17 12.95
CA PHE A 157 17.31 5.09 11.85
C PHE A 157 18.07 4.41 10.70
N TRP A 158 19.07 3.58 11.03
CA TRP A 158 19.85 2.88 10.02
C TRP A 158 19.04 1.82 9.27
N LEU A 159 18.08 1.18 9.95
CA LEU A 159 17.17 0.24 9.29
C LEU A 159 16.24 0.97 8.33
N ASP A 160 15.72 2.14 8.71
CA ASP A 160 14.91 3.00 7.82
C ASP A 160 15.69 3.39 6.57
N VAL A 161 16.93 3.87 6.73
CA VAL A 161 17.81 4.20 5.60
C VAL A 161 18.03 2.98 4.70
N LYS A 162 18.27 1.80 5.28
CA LYS A 162 18.45 0.56 4.52
C LYS A 162 17.18 0.19 3.75
N VAL A 163 15.99 0.27 4.36
CA VAL A 163 14.70 0.00 3.71
C VAL A 163 14.49 0.95 2.54
N ILE A 164 14.69 2.26 2.74
CA ILE A 164 14.55 3.26 1.68
C ILE A 164 15.48 2.94 0.51
N PHE A 165 16.76 2.69 0.78
CA PHE A 165 17.74 2.40 -0.26
C PHE A 165 17.42 1.11 -1.04
N THR A 166 17.03 0.04 -0.34
CA THR A 166 16.64 -1.21 -0.99
C THR A 166 15.37 -1.06 -1.82
N THR A 167 14.41 -0.25 -1.36
CA THR A 167 13.19 0.05 -2.11
C THR A 167 13.51 0.74 -3.44
N PHE A 168 14.40 1.74 -3.46
CA PHE A 168 14.84 2.36 -4.71
C PHE A 168 15.47 1.34 -5.67
N LYS A 169 16.30 0.44 -5.15
CA LYS A 169 16.90 -0.63 -5.96
C LYS A 169 15.85 -1.57 -6.56
N VAL A 170 14.86 -1.98 -5.76
CA VAL A 170 13.76 -2.85 -6.20
C VAL A 170 12.91 -2.14 -7.25
N LEU A 171 12.54 -0.88 -7.04
CA LEU A 171 11.78 -0.08 -8.01
C LEU A 171 12.52 0.08 -9.33
N PHE A 172 13.83 0.34 -9.30
CA PHE A 172 14.64 0.44 -10.51
C PHE A 172 14.66 -0.87 -11.31
N ASN A 173 14.78 -2.00 -10.62
CA ASN A 173 14.70 -3.32 -11.25
C ASN A 173 13.31 -3.59 -11.82
N ARG A 174 12.24 -3.19 -11.13
CA ARG A 174 10.85 -3.35 -11.56
C ARG A 174 10.54 -2.61 -12.87
N VAL A 175 11.09 -1.42 -13.05
CA VAL A 175 10.97 -0.67 -14.31
C VAL A 175 11.60 -1.43 -15.48
N LYS A 176 12.67 -2.20 -15.23
CA LYS A 176 13.34 -3.01 -16.26
C LYS A 176 12.60 -4.30 -16.61
N THR A 177 11.92 -4.92 -15.64
CA THR A 177 11.30 -6.25 -15.81
C THR A 177 9.82 -6.20 -16.23
N GLY A 178 9.21 -5.02 -16.25
CA GLY A 178 7.79 -4.83 -16.56
C GLY A 178 6.88 -5.00 -15.33
N TYR A 179 5.81 -4.20 -15.33
CA TYR A 179 4.78 -4.20 -14.29
C TYR A 179 3.75 -5.29 -14.61
N GLY A 180 3.65 -6.34 -13.82
CA GLY A 180 2.65 -7.40 -14.11
C GLY A 180 2.30 -8.33 -12.95
N SER A 181 3.23 -8.63 -12.07
CA SER A 181 3.07 -9.72 -11.10
C SER A 181 2.27 -9.38 -9.83
N GLU A 182 2.09 -8.12 -9.47
CA GLU A 182 1.32 -7.75 -8.25
C GLU A 182 -0.21 -7.78 -8.47
N MET A 183 -0.69 -7.65 -9.70
CA MET A 183 -2.13 -7.67 -9.98
C MET A 183 -2.77 -9.05 -9.82
N ASP A 184 -1.97 -10.10 -9.81
CA ASP A 184 -2.47 -11.49 -9.74
C ASP A 184 -2.35 -12.11 -8.34
N ARG A 185 -1.90 -11.35 -7.32
CA ARG A 185 -1.82 -11.86 -5.94
C ARG A 185 -3.24 -11.94 -5.35
N PRO A 186 -3.71 -13.14 -4.96
CA PRO A 186 -5.02 -13.26 -4.33
C PRO A 186 -5.07 -12.48 -3.01
N HIS A 187 -6.25 -12.03 -2.62
CA HIS A 187 -6.43 -11.41 -1.30
C HIS A 187 -6.08 -12.39 -0.18
N LEU A 188 -5.57 -11.89 0.95
CA LEU A 188 -5.09 -12.72 2.07
C LEU A 188 -6.16 -13.69 2.59
N ASN A 189 -7.42 -13.25 2.64
CA ASN A 189 -8.55 -14.08 3.06
C ASN A 189 -8.79 -15.26 2.11
N VAL A 190 -8.65 -15.06 0.80
CA VAL A 190 -8.75 -16.13 -0.21
C VAL A 190 -7.55 -17.06 -0.08
N TYR A 191 -6.35 -16.47 -0.10
CA TYR A 191 -5.08 -17.20 0.02
C TYR A 191 -5.03 -18.14 1.23
N ARG A 192 -5.51 -17.68 2.40
CA ARG A 192 -5.49 -18.50 3.62
C ARG A 192 -6.65 -19.47 3.74
N ASN A 193 -7.81 -19.15 3.18
CA ASN A 193 -8.91 -20.11 3.11
C ASN A 193 -8.56 -21.29 2.20
N ASP A 194 -7.95 -21.03 1.05
CA ASP A 194 -7.54 -22.09 0.12
C ASP A 194 -6.44 -22.97 0.74
N ASN A 195 -5.46 -22.39 1.44
CA ASN A 195 -4.40 -23.15 2.09
C ASN A 195 -4.91 -23.94 3.34
N ASN A 196 -5.90 -23.41 4.08
CA ASN A 196 -6.53 -24.14 5.19
C ASN A 196 -7.39 -25.32 4.73
N THR A 197 -7.84 -25.36 3.47
CA THR A 197 -8.54 -26.51 2.90
C THR A 197 -7.59 -27.62 2.46
N VAL A 198 -6.34 -27.28 2.16
CA VAL A 198 -5.30 -28.28 1.81
C VAL A 198 -4.78 -29.02 3.05
N ASP A 199 -4.66 -28.35 4.20
CA ASP A 199 -4.21 -28.98 5.46
C ASP A 199 -5.29 -29.83 6.17
N LYS A 200 -6.55 -29.73 5.76
CA LYS A 200 -7.67 -30.55 6.31
C LYS A 200 -7.98 -31.80 5.49
N GLY A 201 -7.16 -32.10 4.50
CA GLY A 201 -7.35 -33.19 3.55
C GLY A 201 -6.39 -34.36 3.74
N VAL A 202 -5.86 -34.59 4.96
CA VAL A 202 -5.11 -35.80 5.33
C VAL A 202 -5.70 -36.41 6.59
#